data_a0119c79897f961a91c89d4528e4a618
#
_entry.id   a0119c79897f961a91c89d4528e4a618
#
_cell.length_a   1.000
_cell.length_b   1.000
_cell.length_c   1.000
_cell.angle_alpha   90.00
_cell.angle_beta   90.00
_cell.angle_gamma   90.00
#
_symmetry.space_group_name_H-M   'P 1'
#
loop_
_entity.id
_entity.type
_entity.pdbx_description
1 polymer ?
#
loop_
_entity_poly.entity_id
_entity_poly.type
_entity_poly.pdbx_seq_one_letter_code
_entity_poly.pdbx_strand_id
1 'polypeptide(L)'
;FDLDKIIVAMTKAFLSVEGSSAAASTRIHNEVELLASKVDTAIKRRFPEGGVIHIEDIQDQVELAIMRAGYQDVARSYVLYREERSQARNSNQIESLEDLPIKKAVINEDGSSQDLDIVKLRLIIDEACSGVEDVSADDVFELIDKNIYDGIKKEDLSSSILISIRPLIEKDPNYSYVVARLLLSSLYEEGLTFLNFKNNTPTIKEMSKLYPEYFKAYIKEAVDLELIDKELLNYDMDFIAKNIDPTKDLAFTYLGLQTLYDRYFIHEQGKRFELPQAFFMRVAMGLAINEENREERTIEFYNLISSFDFMCSTPTLFNSGTLRPQLSSCYLSTLPDDLKGIFEGISDDAMLSKFAGGLGNDWSQVRALGSHIKGTNGQSQGVIPFLKVANDTAVAVNQGGKRKGAMCAYLETWHLDIEQFLELRKNTGDDRRRTHDMNTANWIPDLFMKRVHNDEGWTLFSPNDCPELHDLTGLEFEKKYKEYERQAEAGKIVNFKSVKALDLWRKILSMLFETGHPWITFKDPCNLRSPQQHTGVVHSSNLCTEITLNTSKDE
;
A
#
# COMPACT_ATOMS: atom_id res chain seq x y z
N PHE A 1 -12.93 -18.86 -20.46
CA PHE A 1 -14.40 -18.73 -20.47
C PHE A 1 -14.94 -19.12 -21.86
N ASP A 2 -16.20 -19.55 -21.92
CA ASP A 2 -16.81 -20.14 -23.11
C ASP A 2 -17.78 -19.12 -23.75
N LEU A 3 -17.43 -18.63 -24.95
CA LEU A 3 -18.20 -17.59 -25.66
C LEU A 3 -19.56 -18.13 -26.13
N ASP A 4 -19.66 -19.41 -26.48
CA ASP A 4 -20.91 -20.02 -26.95
C ASP A 4 -21.97 -20.03 -25.85
N LYS A 5 -21.59 -20.20 -24.60
CA LYS A 5 -22.49 -20.11 -23.45
C LYS A 5 -23.07 -18.69 -23.29
N ILE A 6 -22.26 -17.67 -23.54
CA ILE A 6 -22.70 -16.27 -23.51
C ILE A 6 -23.70 -16.02 -24.65
N ILE A 7 -23.39 -16.49 -25.86
CA ILE A 7 -24.29 -16.38 -27.03
C ILE A 7 -25.64 -17.04 -26.72
N VAL A 8 -25.63 -18.25 -26.17
CA VAL A 8 -26.86 -18.96 -25.80
C VAL A 8 -27.69 -18.21 -24.76
N ALA A 9 -27.03 -17.66 -23.75
CA ALA A 9 -27.70 -16.92 -22.67
C ALA A 9 -28.29 -15.59 -23.18
N MET A 10 -27.55 -14.84 -23.99
CA MET A 10 -28.04 -13.62 -24.64
C MET A 10 -29.21 -13.92 -25.59
N THR A 11 -29.10 -14.95 -26.43
CA THR A 11 -30.17 -15.37 -27.34
C THR A 11 -31.47 -15.64 -26.60
N LYS A 12 -31.40 -16.37 -25.47
CA LYS A 12 -32.60 -16.64 -24.66
C LYS A 12 -33.22 -15.36 -24.09
N ALA A 13 -32.42 -14.41 -23.67
CA ALA A 13 -32.89 -13.12 -23.15
C ALA A 13 -33.59 -12.31 -24.28
N PHE A 14 -33.05 -12.29 -25.49
CA PHE A 14 -33.70 -11.65 -26.64
C PHE A 14 -35.02 -12.32 -27.00
N LEU A 15 -35.04 -13.66 -27.02
CA LEU A 15 -36.26 -14.42 -27.36
C LEU A 15 -37.38 -14.28 -26.33
N SER A 16 -37.03 -14.08 -25.06
CA SER A 16 -38.03 -13.85 -24.00
C SER A 16 -38.73 -12.49 -24.14
N VAL A 17 -38.10 -11.51 -24.77
CA VAL A 17 -38.66 -10.17 -24.97
C VAL A 17 -39.33 -10.06 -26.35
N GLU A 18 -38.72 -10.57 -27.41
CA GLU A 18 -39.23 -10.46 -28.79
C GLU A 18 -40.14 -11.64 -29.24
N GLY A 19 -40.27 -12.67 -28.37
CA GLY A 19 -41.10 -13.84 -28.62
C GLY A 19 -40.38 -14.97 -29.39
N SER A 20 -40.88 -16.20 -29.22
CA SER A 20 -40.25 -17.42 -29.79
C SER A 20 -40.25 -17.45 -31.32
N SER A 21 -41.14 -16.71 -32.00
CA SER A 21 -41.15 -16.56 -33.46
C SER A 21 -39.92 -15.82 -34.01
N ALA A 22 -39.20 -15.10 -33.14
CA ALA A 22 -37.98 -14.38 -33.49
C ALA A 22 -36.73 -15.30 -33.50
N ALA A 23 -36.85 -16.57 -33.13
CA ALA A 23 -35.72 -17.53 -33.09
C ALA A 23 -35.02 -17.73 -34.46
N ALA A 24 -35.73 -17.54 -35.57
CA ALA A 24 -35.18 -17.60 -36.93
C ALA A 24 -34.70 -16.23 -37.45
N SER A 25 -34.69 -15.19 -36.63
CA SER A 25 -34.33 -13.83 -37.05
C SER A 25 -32.82 -13.69 -37.19
N THR A 26 -32.35 -13.52 -38.41
CA THR A 26 -30.93 -13.21 -38.71
C THR A 26 -30.46 -11.92 -38.00
N ARG A 27 -31.36 -10.96 -37.75
CA ARG A 27 -31.07 -9.73 -37.01
C ARG A 27 -30.65 -10.04 -35.59
N ILE A 28 -31.42 -10.86 -34.86
CA ILE A 28 -31.11 -11.22 -33.47
C ILE A 28 -29.80 -12.00 -33.40
N HIS A 29 -29.61 -12.94 -34.31
CA HIS A 29 -28.38 -13.74 -34.35
C HIS A 29 -27.14 -12.85 -34.53
N ASN A 30 -27.16 -11.97 -35.52
CA ASN A 30 -26.07 -11.03 -35.77
C ASN A 30 -25.81 -10.06 -34.59
N GLU A 31 -26.89 -9.58 -33.96
CA GLU A 31 -26.75 -8.67 -32.80
C GLU A 31 -26.16 -9.37 -31.59
N VAL A 32 -26.59 -10.59 -31.28
CA VAL A 32 -26.05 -11.40 -30.18
C VAL A 32 -24.57 -11.73 -30.40
N GLU A 33 -24.19 -12.11 -31.63
CA GLU A 33 -22.78 -12.36 -31.96
C GLU A 33 -21.92 -11.08 -31.77
N LEU A 34 -22.45 -9.93 -32.23
CA LEU A 34 -21.76 -8.65 -32.06
C LEU A 34 -21.58 -8.28 -30.58
N LEU A 35 -22.60 -8.47 -29.75
CA LEU A 35 -22.57 -8.19 -28.32
C LEU A 35 -21.63 -9.14 -27.58
N ALA A 36 -21.68 -10.43 -27.92
CA ALA A 36 -20.80 -11.43 -27.35
C ALA A 36 -19.31 -11.15 -27.68
N SER A 37 -19.03 -10.73 -28.92
CA SER A 37 -17.68 -10.29 -29.33
C SER A 37 -17.18 -9.06 -28.55
N LYS A 38 -18.10 -8.12 -28.25
CA LYS A 38 -17.75 -6.95 -27.39
C LYS A 38 -17.40 -7.37 -25.97
N VAL A 39 -18.14 -8.34 -25.40
CA VAL A 39 -17.83 -8.91 -24.07
C VAL A 39 -16.48 -9.62 -24.09
N ASP A 40 -16.21 -10.44 -25.08
CA ASP A 40 -14.91 -11.12 -25.28
C ASP A 40 -13.75 -10.11 -25.34
N THR A 41 -13.92 -9.07 -26.15
CA THR A 41 -12.93 -8.00 -26.29
C THR A 41 -12.69 -7.26 -24.97
N ALA A 42 -13.77 -6.97 -24.22
CA ALA A 42 -13.66 -6.28 -22.93
C ALA A 42 -12.91 -7.13 -21.89
N ILE A 43 -13.18 -8.43 -21.85
CA ILE A 43 -12.51 -9.38 -20.96
C ILE A 43 -11.03 -9.55 -21.35
N LYS A 44 -10.72 -9.76 -22.62
CA LYS A 44 -9.33 -9.88 -23.11
C LYS A 44 -8.50 -8.62 -22.88
N ARG A 45 -9.11 -7.44 -22.97
CA ARG A 45 -8.44 -6.17 -22.65
C ARG A 45 -8.10 -6.05 -21.17
N ARG A 46 -8.94 -6.60 -20.29
CA ARG A 46 -8.72 -6.56 -18.84
C ARG A 46 -7.68 -7.61 -18.39
N PHE A 47 -7.58 -8.73 -19.13
CA PHE A 47 -6.68 -9.84 -18.84
C PHE A 47 -5.86 -10.21 -20.10
N PRO A 48 -4.89 -9.38 -20.51
CA PRO A 48 -4.15 -9.57 -21.77
C PRO A 48 -3.26 -10.82 -21.75
N GLU A 49 -2.74 -11.20 -20.59
CA GLU A 49 -1.88 -12.38 -20.41
C GLU A 49 -2.68 -13.66 -20.00
N GLY A 50 -4.00 -13.59 -20.00
CA GLY A 50 -4.86 -14.62 -19.43
C GLY A 50 -5.09 -14.43 -17.94
N GLY A 51 -5.85 -15.34 -17.31
CA GLY A 51 -6.14 -15.30 -15.88
C GLY A 51 -7.49 -15.89 -15.54
N VAL A 52 -7.79 -15.94 -14.23
CA VAL A 52 -9.07 -16.41 -13.70
C VAL A 52 -9.99 -15.22 -13.48
N ILE A 53 -11.20 -15.32 -13.97
CA ILE A 53 -12.25 -14.30 -13.81
C ILE A 53 -13.48 -14.91 -13.16
N HIS A 54 -14.10 -14.19 -12.22
CA HIS A 54 -15.32 -14.65 -11.58
C HIS A 54 -16.49 -14.69 -12.58
N ILE A 55 -17.36 -15.71 -12.45
CA ILE A 55 -18.50 -15.87 -13.38
C ILE A 55 -19.46 -14.67 -13.34
N GLU A 56 -19.62 -14.05 -12.17
CA GLU A 56 -20.46 -12.86 -11.99
C GLU A 56 -19.88 -11.66 -12.73
N ASP A 57 -18.56 -11.46 -12.74
CA ASP A 57 -17.92 -10.41 -13.54
C ASP A 57 -18.19 -10.57 -15.04
N ILE A 58 -18.23 -11.83 -15.53
CA ILE A 58 -18.59 -12.13 -16.91
C ILE A 58 -20.05 -11.77 -17.17
N GLN A 59 -20.94 -12.16 -16.25
CA GLN A 59 -22.37 -11.90 -16.34
C GLN A 59 -22.68 -10.40 -16.31
N ASP A 60 -21.98 -9.64 -15.47
CA ASP A 60 -22.12 -8.18 -15.41
C ASP A 60 -21.63 -7.50 -16.70
N GLN A 61 -20.54 -8.01 -17.32
CA GLN A 61 -20.11 -7.52 -18.64
C GLN A 61 -21.13 -7.82 -19.74
N VAL A 62 -21.83 -8.96 -19.66
CA VAL A 62 -22.94 -9.32 -20.58
C VAL A 62 -24.09 -8.34 -20.42
N GLU A 63 -24.54 -8.10 -19.20
CA GLU A 63 -25.60 -7.14 -18.88
C GLU A 63 -25.26 -5.73 -19.38
N LEU A 64 -24.06 -5.25 -19.04
CA LEU A 64 -23.58 -3.94 -19.48
C LEU A 64 -23.49 -3.82 -21.02
N ALA A 65 -23.10 -4.89 -21.72
CA ALA A 65 -23.05 -4.88 -23.18
C ALA A 65 -24.45 -4.74 -23.81
N ILE A 66 -25.42 -5.48 -23.26
CA ILE A 66 -26.84 -5.40 -23.70
C ILE A 66 -27.41 -4.01 -23.39
N MET A 67 -27.20 -3.47 -22.19
CA MET A 67 -27.68 -2.15 -21.79
C MET A 67 -27.11 -1.02 -22.66
N ARG A 68 -25.77 -1.06 -22.91
CA ARG A 68 -25.10 -0.05 -23.76
C ARG A 68 -25.54 -0.09 -25.23
N ALA A 69 -26.01 -1.22 -25.67
CA ALA A 69 -26.59 -1.35 -27.01
C ALA A 69 -28.05 -0.83 -27.09
N GLY A 70 -28.63 -0.38 -25.98
CA GLY A 70 -29.99 0.19 -25.94
C GLY A 70 -31.09 -0.84 -25.67
N TYR A 71 -30.79 -2.11 -25.43
CA TYR A 71 -31.75 -3.18 -25.21
C TYR A 71 -32.10 -3.34 -23.72
N GLN A 72 -32.70 -2.31 -23.10
CA GLN A 72 -32.97 -2.28 -21.67
C GLN A 72 -33.90 -3.42 -21.20
N ASP A 73 -34.96 -3.73 -21.98
CA ASP A 73 -35.88 -4.82 -21.63
C ASP A 73 -35.21 -6.20 -21.73
N VAL A 74 -34.30 -6.38 -22.71
CA VAL A 74 -33.51 -7.62 -22.84
C VAL A 74 -32.50 -7.76 -21.69
N ALA A 75 -31.85 -6.67 -21.28
CA ALA A 75 -30.95 -6.68 -20.11
C ALA A 75 -31.71 -7.07 -18.84
N ARG A 76 -32.89 -6.47 -18.62
CA ARG A 76 -33.77 -6.81 -17.50
C ARG A 76 -34.20 -8.28 -17.54
N SER A 77 -34.55 -8.79 -18.69
CA SER A 77 -34.92 -10.20 -18.86
C SER A 77 -33.72 -11.13 -18.62
N TYR A 78 -32.51 -10.72 -19.02
CA TYR A 78 -31.28 -11.45 -18.75
C TYR A 78 -31.03 -11.59 -17.25
N VAL A 79 -31.19 -10.49 -16.48
CA VAL A 79 -31.03 -10.50 -15.00
C VAL A 79 -32.06 -11.42 -14.35
N LEU A 80 -33.35 -11.33 -14.74
CA LEU A 80 -34.41 -12.18 -14.20
C LEU A 80 -34.15 -13.67 -14.50
N TYR A 81 -33.74 -14.00 -15.74
CA TYR A 81 -33.37 -15.36 -16.12
C TYR A 81 -32.17 -15.90 -15.30
N ARG A 82 -31.18 -15.04 -15.02
CA ARG A 82 -30.03 -15.36 -14.17
C ARG A 82 -30.50 -15.70 -12.74
N GLU A 83 -31.40 -14.90 -12.21
CA GLU A 83 -31.93 -15.07 -10.85
C GLU A 83 -32.84 -16.30 -10.70
N GLU A 84 -33.74 -16.54 -11.66
CA GLU A 84 -34.57 -17.75 -11.71
C GLU A 84 -33.72 -19.03 -11.82
N ARG A 85 -32.66 -19.00 -12.62
CA ARG A 85 -31.71 -20.11 -12.72
C ARG A 85 -30.90 -20.34 -11.44
N SER A 86 -30.59 -19.28 -10.70
CA SER A 86 -29.95 -19.35 -9.39
C SER A 86 -30.90 -19.99 -8.37
N GLN A 87 -32.15 -19.54 -8.32
CA GLN A 87 -33.18 -20.09 -7.41
C GLN A 87 -33.57 -21.53 -7.77
N ALA A 88 -33.69 -21.88 -9.05
CA ALA A 88 -34.00 -23.24 -9.49
C ALA A 88 -32.88 -24.26 -9.21
N ARG A 89 -31.64 -23.80 -9.12
CA ARG A 89 -30.51 -24.61 -8.68
C ARG A 89 -30.53 -24.85 -7.17
N ASN A 90 -30.89 -23.84 -6.40
CA ASN A 90 -31.01 -23.92 -4.94
C ASN A 90 -32.19 -24.80 -4.47
N SER A 91 -33.27 -24.90 -5.24
CA SER A 91 -34.44 -25.72 -4.91
C SER A 91 -34.33 -27.22 -5.27
N ASN A 92 -33.40 -27.58 -6.16
CA ASN A 92 -33.20 -28.99 -6.58
C ASN A 92 -32.10 -29.74 -5.79
N GLN A 93 -31.56 -29.15 -4.72
CA GLN A 93 -30.40 -29.70 -3.99
C GLN A 93 -30.73 -30.18 -2.56
N ILE A 94 -31.98 -30.46 -2.23
CA ILE A 94 -32.34 -31.17 -0.99
C ILE A 94 -32.73 -32.60 -1.31
N GLU A 95 -31.85 -33.37 -1.93
CA GLU A 95 -31.93 -34.83 -1.94
C GLU A 95 -30.52 -35.43 -2.07
N SER A 96 -30.11 -36.15 -0.98
CA SER A 96 -29.03 -37.13 -0.86
C SER A 96 -27.58 -36.66 -0.94
N LEU A 97 -26.92 -36.75 0.20
CA LEU A 97 -25.46 -36.71 0.43
C LEU A 97 -24.68 -37.92 -0.13
N GLU A 98 -25.29 -38.77 -0.98
CA GLU A 98 -24.69 -40.04 -1.46
C GLU A 98 -24.21 -40.06 -2.91
N ASP A 99 -24.45 -38.98 -3.70
CA ASP A 99 -23.97 -38.92 -5.10
C ASP A 99 -23.07 -37.71 -5.33
N LEU A 100 -21.79 -37.81 -4.95
CA LEU A 100 -20.73 -36.88 -5.38
C LEU A 100 -19.84 -37.58 -6.43
N PRO A 101 -20.11 -37.47 -7.72
CA PRO A 101 -19.10 -37.73 -8.72
C PRO A 101 -18.85 -36.47 -9.58
N ILE A 102 -18.25 -35.43 -9.02
CA ILE A 102 -17.65 -34.43 -9.87
C ILE A 102 -16.16 -34.75 -9.95
N LYS A 103 -15.80 -35.61 -10.93
CA LYS A 103 -14.41 -35.78 -11.31
C LYS A 103 -13.99 -34.56 -12.11
N LYS A 104 -13.31 -33.64 -11.46
CA LYS A 104 -12.62 -32.52 -12.11
C LYS A 104 -11.14 -32.84 -12.14
N ALA A 105 -10.54 -32.77 -13.32
CA ALA A 105 -9.13 -32.95 -13.49
C ALA A 105 -8.37 -31.66 -13.20
N VAL A 106 -7.21 -31.79 -12.58
CA VAL A 106 -6.22 -30.70 -12.37
C VAL A 106 -4.99 -31.04 -13.21
N ILE A 107 -4.50 -30.05 -13.96
CA ILE A 107 -3.29 -30.20 -14.78
C ILE A 107 -2.11 -29.67 -13.99
N ASN A 108 -1.12 -30.56 -13.73
CA ASN A 108 0.13 -30.20 -13.07
C ASN A 108 1.07 -29.41 -14.01
N GLU A 109 2.13 -28.80 -13.45
CA GLU A 109 3.15 -28.07 -14.21
C GLU A 109 3.85 -28.91 -15.30
N ASP A 110 3.99 -30.22 -15.08
CA ASP A 110 4.57 -31.17 -16.03
C ASP A 110 3.60 -31.62 -17.14
N GLY A 111 2.37 -31.08 -17.16
CA GLY A 111 1.29 -31.43 -18.09
C GLY A 111 0.55 -32.73 -17.74
N SER A 112 0.90 -33.43 -16.65
CA SER A 112 0.14 -34.57 -16.15
C SER A 112 -1.21 -34.14 -15.58
N SER A 113 -2.22 -35.01 -15.74
CA SER A 113 -3.57 -34.77 -15.20
C SER A 113 -3.79 -35.66 -13.98
N GLN A 114 -4.36 -35.10 -12.93
CA GLN A 114 -4.80 -35.82 -11.74
C GLN A 114 -6.22 -35.40 -11.35
N ASP A 115 -6.98 -36.31 -10.72
CA ASP A 115 -8.30 -35.96 -10.18
C ASP A 115 -8.14 -34.98 -9.00
N LEU A 116 -9.01 -33.96 -8.95
CA LEU A 116 -9.10 -33.06 -7.79
C LEU A 116 -9.56 -33.87 -6.56
N ASP A 117 -8.80 -33.81 -5.50
CA ASP A 117 -9.17 -34.42 -4.22
C ASP A 117 -10.29 -33.60 -3.54
N ILE A 118 -11.53 -33.91 -3.90
CA ILE A 118 -12.73 -33.22 -3.40
C ILE A 118 -12.90 -33.46 -1.90
N VAL A 119 -12.53 -34.63 -1.40
CA VAL A 119 -12.64 -34.96 0.04
C VAL A 119 -11.71 -34.06 0.85
N LYS A 120 -10.49 -33.89 0.38
CA LYS A 120 -9.51 -33.00 1.01
C LYS A 120 -9.93 -31.54 0.90
N LEU A 121 -10.43 -31.10 -0.26
CA LEU A 121 -10.94 -29.74 -0.45
C LEU A 121 -12.10 -29.45 0.53
N ARG A 122 -13.03 -30.41 0.69
CA ARG A 122 -14.13 -30.27 1.64
C ARG A 122 -13.61 -30.17 3.07
N LEU A 123 -12.64 -31.00 3.47
CA LEU A 123 -12.05 -30.94 4.80
C LEU A 123 -11.39 -29.57 5.08
N ILE A 124 -10.66 -29.03 4.12
CA ILE A 124 -10.04 -27.70 4.24
C ILE A 124 -11.09 -26.59 4.41
N ILE A 125 -12.21 -26.69 3.67
CA ILE A 125 -13.32 -25.73 3.77
C ILE A 125 -14.00 -25.85 5.16
N ASP A 126 -14.27 -27.06 5.61
CA ASP A 126 -14.90 -27.30 6.93
C ASP A 126 -14.01 -26.77 8.07
N GLU A 127 -12.67 -26.99 7.98
CA GLU A 127 -11.72 -26.42 8.94
C GLU A 127 -11.67 -24.89 8.87
N ALA A 128 -11.72 -24.31 7.66
CA ALA A 128 -11.72 -22.85 7.48
C ALA A 128 -12.95 -22.19 8.08
N CYS A 129 -14.12 -22.83 8.01
CA CYS A 129 -15.38 -22.35 8.59
C CYS A 129 -15.50 -22.64 10.09
N SER A 130 -14.71 -23.58 10.62
CA SER A 130 -14.82 -24.00 12.02
C SER A 130 -14.59 -22.86 13.01
N GLY A 131 -15.56 -22.65 13.93
CA GLY A 131 -15.48 -21.62 14.95
C GLY A 131 -15.64 -20.18 14.43
N VAL A 132 -16.13 -20.00 13.21
CA VAL A 132 -16.55 -18.69 12.69
C VAL A 132 -18.09 -18.66 12.71
N GLU A 133 -18.66 -17.61 13.29
CA GLU A 133 -20.12 -17.42 13.38
C GLU A 133 -20.69 -16.99 12.02
N ASP A 134 -21.95 -17.33 11.78
CA ASP A 134 -22.76 -16.89 10.62
C ASP A 134 -22.16 -17.23 9.23
N VAL A 135 -21.37 -18.31 9.14
CA VAL A 135 -20.82 -18.81 7.88
C VAL A 135 -21.29 -20.25 7.58
N SER A 136 -21.44 -20.58 6.31
CA SER A 136 -21.85 -21.90 5.82
C SER A 136 -20.75 -22.53 4.98
N ALA A 137 -20.24 -23.69 5.41
CA ALA A 137 -19.27 -24.45 4.64
C ALA A 137 -19.89 -25.01 3.35
N ASP A 138 -21.20 -25.27 3.33
CA ASP A 138 -21.91 -25.74 2.14
C ASP A 138 -22.00 -24.66 1.08
N ASP A 139 -22.32 -23.40 1.47
CA ASP A 139 -22.34 -22.26 0.54
C ASP A 139 -20.95 -22.02 -0.07
N VAL A 140 -19.89 -22.11 0.75
CA VAL A 140 -18.51 -21.98 0.30
C VAL A 140 -18.15 -23.07 -0.72
N PHE A 141 -18.48 -24.34 -0.39
CA PHE A 141 -18.19 -25.47 -1.26
C PHE A 141 -18.95 -25.35 -2.58
N GLU A 142 -20.25 -25.01 -2.55
CA GLU A 142 -21.07 -24.86 -3.74
C GLU A 142 -20.53 -23.79 -4.69
N LEU A 143 -20.10 -22.63 -4.16
CA LEU A 143 -19.51 -21.55 -4.96
C LEU A 143 -18.18 -21.96 -5.57
N ILE A 144 -17.32 -22.64 -4.83
CA ILE A 144 -16.04 -23.15 -5.32
C ILE A 144 -16.31 -24.16 -6.43
N ASP A 145 -17.19 -25.13 -6.21
CA ASP A 145 -17.50 -26.16 -7.20
C ASP A 145 -18.07 -25.57 -8.52
N LYS A 146 -18.92 -24.56 -8.44
CA LYS A 146 -19.45 -23.88 -9.63
C LYS A 146 -18.37 -23.17 -10.46
N ASN A 147 -17.30 -22.71 -9.84
CA ASN A 147 -16.29 -21.88 -10.50
C ASN A 147 -15.03 -22.66 -10.92
N ILE A 148 -14.73 -23.80 -10.29
CA ILE A 148 -13.66 -24.69 -10.75
C ILE A 148 -14.16 -25.44 -12.00
N TYR A 149 -13.39 -25.37 -13.08
CA TYR A 149 -13.66 -26.09 -14.34
C TYR A 149 -12.76 -27.33 -14.45
N ASP A 150 -13.19 -28.29 -15.26
CA ASP A 150 -12.42 -29.50 -15.55
C ASP A 150 -11.17 -29.14 -16.38
N GLY A 151 -10.00 -29.66 -15.97
CA GLY A 151 -8.73 -29.33 -16.58
C GLY A 151 -8.14 -28.00 -16.12
N ILE A 152 -8.52 -27.51 -14.92
CA ILE A 152 -7.89 -26.33 -14.31
C ILE A 152 -6.41 -26.59 -14.03
N LYS A 153 -5.55 -25.61 -14.29
CA LYS A 153 -4.14 -25.73 -13.91
C LYS A 153 -3.96 -25.65 -12.40
N LYS A 154 -3.01 -26.42 -11.88
CA LYS A 154 -2.71 -26.43 -10.44
C LYS A 154 -2.32 -25.05 -9.91
N GLU A 155 -1.59 -24.27 -10.69
CA GLU A 155 -1.20 -22.89 -10.36
C GLU A 155 -2.41 -21.93 -10.22
N ASP A 156 -3.50 -22.17 -10.98
CA ASP A 156 -4.70 -21.34 -10.98
C ASP A 156 -5.74 -21.78 -9.94
N LEU A 157 -5.61 -22.99 -9.39
CA LEU A 157 -6.61 -23.60 -8.50
C LEU A 157 -6.84 -22.75 -7.24
N SER A 158 -5.77 -22.40 -6.54
CA SER A 158 -5.86 -21.57 -5.31
C SER A 158 -6.47 -20.20 -5.58
N SER A 159 -6.06 -19.56 -6.67
CA SER A 159 -6.64 -18.26 -7.08
C SER A 159 -8.12 -18.38 -7.43
N SER A 160 -8.52 -19.46 -8.10
CA SER A 160 -9.93 -19.73 -8.44
C SER A 160 -10.78 -19.94 -7.19
N ILE A 161 -10.27 -20.69 -6.21
CA ILE A 161 -10.94 -20.90 -4.92
C ILE A 161 -11.18 -19.54 -4.24
N LEU A 162 -10.13 -18.74 -4.08
CA LEU A 162 -10.24 -17.44 -3.39
C LEU A 162 -11.18 -16.46 -4.09
N ILE A 163 -11.09 -16.35 -5.43
CA ILE A 163 -11.96 -15.48 -6.21
C ILE A 163 -13.43 -15.92 -6.08
N SER A 164 -13.69 -17.23 -6.03
CA SER A 164 -15.06 -17.77 -5.95
C SER A 164 -15.78 -17.35 -4.67
N ILE A 165 -15.07 -17.26 -3.54
CA ILE A 165 -15.68 -17.04 -2.23
C ILE A 165 -15.60 -15.59 -1.74
N ARG A 166 -14.74 -14.75 -2.34
CA ARG A 166 -14.63 -13.32 -1.96
C ARG A 166 -15.96 -12.56 -1.94
N PRO A 167 -16.91 -12.77 -2.88
CA PRO A 167 -18.20 -12.11 -2.82
C PRO A 167 -19.03 -12.41 -1.56
N LEU A 168 -18.75 -13.51 -0.85
CA LEU A 168 -19.43 -13.81 0.41
C LEU A 168 -19.09 -12.81 1.51
N ILE A 169 -17.94 -12.14 1.45
CA ILE A 169 -17.54 -11.08 2.40
C ILE A 169 -18.52 -9.90 2.37
N GLU A 170 -19.15 -9.63 1.21
CA GLU A 170 -20.16 -8.58 1.09
C GLU A 170 -21.51 -9.00 1.71
N LYS A 171 -21.76 -10.32 1.80
CA LYS A 171 -22.96 -10.85 2.48
C LYS A 171 -22.81 -10.82 3.99
N ASP A 172 -21.67 -11.32 4.50
CA ASP A 172 -21.30 -11.31 5.90
C ASP A 172 -19.79 -11.11 6.07
N PRO A 173 -19.35 -10.10 6.87
CA PRO A 173 -17.92 -9.83 7.11
C PRO A 173 -17.14 -11.01 7.69
N ASN A 174 -17.80 -11.95 8.38
CA ASN A 174 -17.16 -13.13 8.96
C ASN A 174 -16.56 -14.07 7.91
N TYR A 175 -17.07 -14.05 6.68
CA TYR A 175 -16.42 -14.76 5.57
C TYR A 175 -14.99 -14.27 5.29
N SER A 176 -14.61 -13.08 5.75
CA SER A 176 -13.22 -12.60 5.64
C SER A 176 -12.24 -13.52 6.36
N TYR A 177 -12.63 -14.13 7.48
CA TYR A 177 -11.80 -15.12 8.18
C TYR A 177 -11.71 -16.44 7.41
N VAL A 178 -12.81 -16.87 6.79
CA VAL A 178 -12.85 -18.09 5.98
C VAL A 178 -11.92 -17.96 4.76
N VAL A 179 -12.03 -16.82 4.04
CA VAL A 179 -11.17 -16.53 2.88
C VAL A 179 -9.70 -16.45 3.29
N ALA A 180 -9.39 -15.83 4.45
CA ALA A 180 -8.04 -15.78 4.99
C ALA A 180 -7.49 -17.19 5.26
N ARG A 181 -8.26 -18.08 5.89
CA ARG A 181 -7.84 -19.45 6.21
C ARG A 181 -7.63 -20.32 4.97
N LEU A 182 -8.40 -20.07 3.89
CA LEU A 182 -8.17 -20.74 2.61
C LEU A 182 -6.91 -20.21 1.90
N LEU A 183 -6.63 -18.91 1.98
CA LEU A 183 -5.35 -18.35 1.55
C LEU A 183 -4.19 -18.92 2.36
N LEU A 184 -4.36 -19.07 3.67
CA LEU A 184 -3.36 -19.65 4.56
C LEU A 184 -3.01 -21.09 4.17
N SER A 185 -4.00 -21.92 3.80
CA SER A 185 -3.76 -23.29 3.30
C SER A 185 -2.91 -23.29 2.05
N SER A 186 -3.13 -22.37 1.12
CA SER A 186 -2.32 -22.19 -0.08
C SER A 186 -0.88 -21.77 0.26
N LEU A 187 -0.73 -20.87 1.22
CA LEU A 187 0.58 -20.39 1.69
C LEU A 187 1.35 -21.53 2.39
N TYR A 188 0.67 -22.38 3.16
CA TYR A 188 1.29 -23.57 3.76
C TYR A 188 1.83 -24.52 2.69
N GLU A 189 1.04 -24.79 1.63
CA GLU A 189 1.48 -25.61 0.51
C GLU A 189 2.69 -25.02 -0.20
N GLU A 190 2.66 -23.71 -0.48
CA GLU A 190 3.78 -23.00 -1.14
C GLU A 190 5.06 -23.09 -0.30
N GLY A 191 5.00 -22.74 0.98
CA GLY A 191 6.17 -22.72 1.88
C GLY A 191 6.74 -24.10 2.16
N LEU A 192 5.90 -25.09 2.43
CA LEU A 192 6.35 -26.46 2.71
C LEU A 192 6.89 -27.14 1.45
N THR A 193 6.32 -26.87 0.28
CA THR A 193 6.84 -27.37 -1.00
C THR A 193 8.21 -26.78 -1.28
N PHE A 194 8.41 -25.48 -1.06
CA PHE A 194 9.70 -24.82 -1.22
C PHE A 194 10.78 -25.45 -0.33
N LEU A 195 10.42 -25.74 0.92
CA LEU A 195 11.33 -26.38 1.89
C LEU A 195 11.42 -27.91 1.79
N ASN A 196 10.83 -28.53 0.76
CA ASN A 196 10.86 -29.96 0.46
C ASN A 196 10.26 -30.85 1.58
N PHE A 197 9.23 -30.39 2.28
CA PHE A 197 8.50 -31.22 3.23
C PHE A 197 7.69 -32.31 2.52
N LYS A 198 7.68 -33.53 3.08
CA LYS A 198 6.93 -34.66 2.51
C LYS A 198 5.42 -34.43 2.58
N ASN A 199 4.92 -33.94 3.72
CA ASN A 199 3.54 -33.49 3.84
C ASN A 199 3.51 -31.98 3.56
N ASN A 200 3.31 -31.62 2.30
CA ASN A 200 3.32 -30.24 1.83
C ASN A 200 1.92 -29.61 1.70
N THR A 201 0.86 -30.35 1.99
CA THR A 201 -0.52 -29.86 1.97
C THR A 201 -1.24 -30.22 3.28
N PRO A 202 -0.73 -29.75 4.44
CA PRO A 202 -1.33 -30.08 5.73
C PRO A 202 -2.66 -29.37 5.94
N THR A 203 -3.52 -29.98 6.75
CA THR A 203 -4.63 -29.27 7.38
C THR A 203 -4.10 -28.29 8.43
N ILE A 204 -4.95 -27.37 8.90
CA ILE A 204 -4.59 -26.39 9.95
C ILE A 204 -4.09 -27.11 11.21
N LYS A 205 -4.75 -28.21 11.60
CA LYS A 205 -4.36 -29.01 12.78
C LYS A 205 -3.03 -29.73 12.58
N GLU A 206 -2.76 -30.22 11.39
CA GLU A 206 -1.48 -30.88 11.05
C GLU A 206 -0.35 -29.86 11.04
N MET A 207 -0.60 -28.68 10.45
CA MET A 207 0.38 -27.59 10.42
C MET A 207 0.79 -27.14 11.82
N SER A 208 -0.14 -27.09 12.77
CA SER A 208 0.16 -26.77 14.17
C SER A 208 1.23 -27.69 14.78
N LYS A 209 1.29 -28.95 14.35
CA LYS A 209 2.33 -29.88 14.81
C LYS A 209 3.64 -29.75 14.02
N LEU A 210 3.56 -29.35 12.76
CA LEU A 210 4.71 -29.19 11.88
C LEU A 210 5.46 -27.86 12.11
N TYR A 211 4.80 -26.85 12.67
CA TYR A 211 5.37 -25.52 12.80
C TYR A 211 6.77 -25.46 13.42
N PRO A 212 7.08 -26.19 14.50
CA PRO A 212 8.43 -26.15 15.08
C PRO A 212 9.53 -26.67 14.15
N GLU A 213 9.26 -27.73 13.39
CA GLU A 213 10.21 -28.28 12.41
C GLU A 213 10.32 -27.36 11.20
N TYR A 214 9.17 -26.86 10.71
CA TYR A 214 9.10 -25.89 9.62
C TYR A 214 9.93 -24.66 9.96
N PHE A 215 9.74 -24.06 11.14
CA PHE A 215 10.43 -22.83 11.54
C PHE A 215 11.96 -22.97 11.53
N LYS A 216 12.48 -24.09 12.04
CA LYS A 216 13.92 -24.37 12.00
C LYS A 216 14.43 -24.51 10.56
N ALA A 217 13.69 -25.19 9.72
CA ALA A 217 14.04 -25.36 8.30
C ALA A 217 13.99 -23.99 7.57
N TYR A 218 12.96 -23.19 7.86
CA TYR A 218 12.81 -21.84 7.32
C TYR A 218 13.99 -20.94 7.67
N ILE A 219 14.37 -20.83 8.96
CA ILE A 219 15.49 -19.98 9.39
C ILE A 219 16.79 -20.42 8.70
N LYS A 220 17.06 -21.72 8.67
CA LYS A 220 18.25 -22.26 8.00
C LYS A 220 18.29 -21.90 6.53
N GLU A 221 17.23 -22.18 5.79
CA GLU A 221 17.15 -21.93 4.34
C GLU A 221 17.24 -20.43 4.04
N ALA A 222 16.57 -19.59 4.83
CA ALA A 222 16.60 -18.13 4.64
C ALA A 222 18.00 -17.54 4.91
N VAL A 223 18.79 -18.11 5.83
CA VAL A 223 20.20 -17.75 6.03
C VAL A 223 21.07 -18.24 4.88
N ASP A 224 20.88 -19.48 4.42
CA ASP A 224 21.64 -20.08 3.31
C ASP A 224 21.41 -19.30 2.00
N LEU A 225 20.21 -18.71 1.82
CA LEU A 225 19.84 -17.82 0.72
C LEU A 225 20.27 -16.34 0.92
N GLU A 226 20.96 -16.01 2.01
CA GLU A 226 21.39 -14.65 2.35
C GLU A 226 20.22 -13.63 2.44
N LEU A 227 19.05 -14.06 2.89
CA LEU A 227 17.86 -13.22 3.06
C LEU A 227 17.71 -12.71 4.50
N ILE A 228 18.16 -13.48 5.49
CA ILE A 228 18.14 -13.11 6.91
C ILE A 228 19.52 -13.21 7.54
N ASP A 229 19.69 -12.57 8.70
CA ASP A 229 20.98 -12.52 9.40
C ASP A 229 21.31 -13.89 10.00
N LYS A 230 22.55 -14.35 9.78
CA LYS A 230 23.09 -15.58 10.37
C LYS A 230 23.08 -15.60 11.90
N GLU A 231 23.10 -14.42 12.55
CA GLU A 231 23.01 -14.32 14.02
C GLU A 231 21.70 -14.93 14.55
N LEU A 232 20.65 -15.05 13.73
CA LEU A 232 19.41 -15.72 14.13
C LEU A 232 19.60 -17.22 14.36
N LEU A 233 20.63 -17.86 13.76
CA LEU A 233 20.97 -19.26 14.04
C LEU A 233 21.59 -19.48 15.42
N ASN A 234 22.07 -18.43 16.07
CA ASN A 234 22.70 -18.49 17.40
C ASN A 234 21.71 -18.47 18.57
N TYR A 235 20.40 -18.38 18.28
CA TYR A 235 19.35 -18.54 19.28
C TYR A 235 19.15 -20.00 19.68
N ASP A 236 18.60 -20.24 20.87
CA ASP A 236 18.05 -21.56 21.20
C ASP A 236 16.81 -21.83 20.32
N MET A 237 17.07 -22.43 19.13
CA MET A 237 16.03 -22.69 18.14
C MET A 237 14.95 -23.65 18.62
N ASP A 238 15.27 -24.56 19.57
CA ASP A 238 14.28 -25.45 20.16
C ASP A 238 13.33 -24.69 21.09
N PHE A 239 13.89 -23.78 21.90
CA PHE A 239 13.10 -22.91 22.75
C PHE A 239 12.22 -21.97 21.93
N ILE A 240 12.78 -21.28 20.93
CA ILE A 240 12.02 -20.34 20.07
C ILE A 240 10.90 -21.06 19.32
N ALA A 241 11.21 -22.17 18.63
CA ALA A 241 10.24 -22.90 17.83
C ALA A 241 9.07 -23.47 18.65
N LYS A 242 9.34 -23.91 19.89
CA LYS A 242 8.32 -24.42 20.81
C LYS A 242 7.35 -23.34 21.31
N ASN A 243 7.77 -22.09 21.32
CA ASN A 243 6.96 -20.96 21.78
C ASN A 243 6.17 -20.28 20.65
N ILE A 244 6.24 -20.78 19.41
CA ILE A 244 5.36 -20.36 18.33
C ILE A 244 3.95 -20.88 18.59
N ASP A 245 2.96 -20.00 18.50
CA ASP A 245 1.54 -20.36 18.61
C ASP A 245 0.86 -20.31 17.22
N PRO A 246 0.71 -21.47 16.55
CA PRO A 246 0.07 -21.53 15.23
C PRO A 246 -1.41 -21.13 15.21
N THR A 247 -2.09 -21.14 16.38
CA THR A 247 -3.51 -20.79 16.44
C THR A 247 -3.76 -19.31 16.14
N LYS A 248 -2.74 -18.47 16.31
CA LYS A 248 -2.79 -17.05 15.96
C LYS A 248 -2.92 -16.81 14.45
N ASP A 249 -2.57 -17.77 13.61
CA ASP A 249 -2.81 -17.70 12.15
C ASP A 249 -4.30 -17.60 11.82
N LEU A 250 -5.19 -18.07 12.71
CA LEU A 250 -6.63 -18.04 12.51
C LEU A 250 -7.28 -16.67 12.78
N ALA A 251 -6.52 -15.74 13.37
CA ALA A 251 -7.00 -14.40 13.70
C ALA A 251 -6.95 -13.41 12.51
N PHE A 252 -6.31 -13.78 11.40
CA PHE A 252 -6.23 -12.92 10.23
C PHE A 252 -7.57 -12.76 9.52
N THR A 253 -7.86 -11.53 9.13
CA THR A 253 -8.83 -11.25 8.06
C THR A 253 -8.17 -11.40 6.69
N TYR A 254 -8.98 -11.61 5.64
CA TYR A 254 -8.46 -11.77 4.28
C TYR A 254 -7.54 -10.64 3.83
N LEU A 255 -7.97 -9.38 4.00
CA LEU A 255 -7.18 -8.23 3.57
C LEU A 255 -5.83 -8.14 4.31
N GLY A 256 -5.83 -8.45 5.62
CA GLY A 256 -4.61 -8.47 6.42
C GLY A 256 -3.61 -9.52 5.94
N LEU A 257 -4.05 -10.77 5.80
CA LEU A 257 -3.18 -11.85 5.32
C LEU A 257 -2.74 -11.66 3.86
N GLN A 258 -3.65 -11.22 2.97
CA GLN A 258 -3.32 -10.94 1.58
C GLN A 258 -2.26 -9.82 1.47
N THR A 259 -2.34 -8.79 2.33
CA THR A 259 -1.34 -7.73 2.36
C THR A 259 0.04 -8.25 2.78
N LEU A 260 0.09 -9.13 3.79
CA LEU A 260 1.34 -9.77 4.20
C LEU A 260 1.90 -10.68 3.09
N TYR A 261 1.05 -11.48 2.47
CA TYR A 261 1.39 -12.35 1.35
C TYR A 261 1.98 -11.56 0.17
N ASP A 262 1.32 -10.49 -0.26
CA ASP A 262 1.73 -9.74 -1.45
C ASP A 262 3.00 -8.93 -1.23
N ARG A 263 3.27 -8.46 0.01
CA ARG A 263 4.26 -7.42 0.25
C ARG A 263 5.34 -7.76 1.26
N TYR A 264 5.04 -8.57 2.29
CA TYR A 264 5.89 -8.66 3.48
C TYR A 264 6.66 -9.96 3.60
N PHE A 265 6.03 -11.10 3.30
CA PHE A 265 6.68 -12.38 3.49
C PHE A 265 7.91 -12.56 2.62
N ILE A 266 8.96 -13.12 3.21
CA ILE A 266 10.20 -13.47 2.51
C ILE A 266 9.88 -14.51 1.43
N HIS A 267 10.43 -14.27 0.25
CA HIS A 267 10.26 -15.14 -0.91
C HIS A 267 11.56 -15.24 -1.71
N GLU A 268 11.75 -16.33 -2.43
CA GLU A 268 12.79 -16.50 -3.44
C GLU A 268 12.12 -16.66 -4.80
N GLN A 269 12.49 -15.80 -5.77
CA GLN A 269 11.94 -15.78 -7.13
C GLN A 269 10.40 -15.81 -7.19
N GLY A 270 9.74 -15.11 -6.26
CA GLY A 270 8.29 -15.01 -6.17
C GLY A 270 7.61 -16.14 -5.39
N LYS A 271 8.33 -17.20 -4.99
CA LYS A 271 7.81 -18.29 -4.13
C LYS A 271 8.01 -17.92 -2.65
N ARG A 272 6.90 -17.76 -1.91
CA ARG A 272 6.93 -17.45 -0.48
C ARG A 272 7.16 -18.71 0.31
N PHE A 273 8.09 -18.64 1.25
CA PHE A 273 8.36 -19.73 2.18
C PHE A 273 8.37 -19.28 3.65
N GLU A 274 8.08 -18.00 3.90
CA GLU A 274 7.85 -17.45 5.22
C GLU A 274 6.35 -17.47 5.54
N LEU A 275 5.96 -18.20 6.60
CA LEU A 275 4.59 -18.27 7.10
C LEU A 275 4.31 -17.22 8.18
N PRO A 276 3.04 -16.86 8.49
CA PRO A 276 2.74 -15.70 9.31
C PRO A 276 3.39 -15.70 10.70
N GLN A 277 3.36 -16.83 11.44
CA GLN A 277 4.00 -16.85 12.76
C GLN A 277 5.53 -16.89 12.68
N ALA A 278 6.11 -17.45 11.59
CA ALA A 278 7.54 -17.36 11.35
C ALA A 278 7.97 -15.92 11.06
N PHE A 279 7.16 -15.18 10.30
CA PHE A 279 7.37 -13.76 10.04
C PHE A 279 7.41 -12.94 11.34
N PHE A 280 6.39 -13.07 12.21
CA PHE A 280 6.39 -12.35 13.49
C PHE A 280 7.54 -12.78 14.41
N MET A 281 7.86 -14.07 14.41
CA MET A 281 8.99 -14.57 15.21
C MET A 281 10.33 -14.04 14.68
N ARG A 282 10.55 -14.00 13.37
CA ARG A 282 11.75 -13.38 12.77
C ARG A 282 11.88 -11.92 13.15
N VAL A 283 10.76 -11.17 13.05
CA VAL A 283 10.76 -9.74 13.45
C VAL A 283 11.13 -9.58 14.90
N ALA A 284 10.55 -10.38 15.79
CA ALA A 284 10.84 -10.36 17.22
C ALA A 284 12.31 -10.75 17.54
N MET A 285 12.83 -11.79 16.89
CA MET A 285 14.25 -12.20 17.03
C MET A 285 15.19 -11.07 16.59
N GLY A 286 14.92 -10.42 15.46
CA GLY A 286 15.72 -9.30 14.99
C GLY A 286 15.70 -8.09 15.91
N LEU A 287 14.57 -7.81 16.57
CA LEU A 287 14.46 -6.74 17.57
C LEU A 287 15.22 -7.07 18.85
N ALA A 288 15.24 -8.33 19.25
CA ALA A 288 15.85 -8.79 20.50
C ALA A 288 17.33 -9.18 20.37
N ILE A 289 17.95 -9.08 19.20
CA ILE A 289 19.28 -9.62 18.91
C ILE A 289 20.38 -9.11 19.85
N ASN A 290 20.25 -7.90 20.38
CA ASN A 290 21.20 -7.26 21.29
C ASN A 290 20.71 -7.21 22.75
N GLU A 291 19.59 -7.86 23.07
CA GLU A 291 19.07 -7.91 24.44
C GLU A 291 19.85 -8.91 25.29
N GLU A 292 19.97 -8.65 26.59
CA GLU A 292 20.69 -9.53 27.53
C GLU A 292 20.06 -10.93 27.64
N ASN A 293 18.70 -10.99 27.70
CA ASN A 293 17.91 -12.22 27.74
C ASN A 293 17.13 -12.34 26.42
N ARG A 294 17.84 -12.42 25.31
CA ARG A 294 17.28 -12.28 23.98
C ARG A 294 16.18 -13.30 23.64
N GLU A 295 16.28 -14.54 24.15
CA GLU A 295 15.26 -15.56 23.93
C GLU A 295 13.94 -15.19 24.58
N GLU A 296 13.94 -14.82 25.87
CA GLU A 296 12.75 -14.38 26.60
C GLU A 296 12.18 -13.09 26.03
N ARG A 297 13.03 -12.12 25.68
CA ARG A 297 12.61 -10.87 25.03
C ARG A 297 11.98 -11.13 23.67
N THR A 298 12.53 -12.05 22.91
CA THR A 298 11.94 -12.47 21.63
C THR A 298 10.52 -12.98 21.83
N ILE A 299 10.27 -13.82 22.82
CA ILE A 299 8.93 -14.34 23.08
C ILE A 299 7.96 -13.24 23.55
N GLU A 300 8.43 -12.30 24.37
CA GLU A 300 7.61 -11.13 24.75
C GLU A 300 7.21 -10.30 23.51
N PHE A 301 8.16 -9.95 22.64
CA PHE A 301 7.90 -9.18 21.43
C PHE A 301 7.01 -9.95 20.45
N TYR A 302 7.30 -11.24 20.25
CA TYR A 302 6.49 -12.12 19.42
C TYR A 302 5.03 -12.15 19.90
N ASN A 303 4.80 -12.36 21.19
CA ASN A 303 3.45 -12.41 21.73
C ASN A 303 2.68 -11.11 21.51
N LEU A 304 3.34 -9.97 21.75
CA LEU A 304 2.74 -8.65 21.60
C LEU A 304 2.36 -8.32 20.14
N ILE A 305 3.25 -8.67 19.18
CA ILE A 305 3.05 -8.36 17.77
C ILE A 305 2.06 -9.36 17.15
N SER A 306 2.20 -10.65 17.45
CA SER A 306 1.38 -11.71 16.85
C SER A 306 -0.05 -11.79 17.37
N SER A 307 -0.36 -11.15 18.52
CA SER A 307 -1.72 -10.96 19.04
C SER A 307 -2.40 -9.70 18.48
N PHE A 308 -1.69 -8.88 17.70
CA PHE A 308 -2.12 -7.57 17.21
C PHE A 308 -2.36 -6.51 18.32
N ASP A 309 -1.86 -6.73 19.54
CA ASP A 309 -1.90 -5.71 20.60
C ASP A 309 -0.96 -4.55 20.29
N PHE A 310 0.08 -4.81 19.49
CA PHE A 310 1.00 -3.83 18.95
C PHE A 310 1.39 -4.19 17.51
N MET A 311 1.55 -3.18 16.65
CA MET A 311 2.04 -3.38 15.29
C MET A 311 3.22 -2.46 15.01
N CYS A 312 4.30 -3.04 14.53
CA CYS A 312 5.50 -2.30 14.12
C CYS A 312 5.25 -1.54 12.80
N SER A 313 6.09 -0.52 12.57
CA SER A 313 6.12 0.17 11.28
C SER A 313 6.58 -0.76 10.15
N THR A 314 6.22 -0.40 8.92
CA THR A 314 6.57 -1.16 7.72
C THR A 314 8.07 -1.52 7.61
N PRO A 315 9.04 -0.59 7.80
CA PRO A 315 10.46 -0.96 7.74
C PRO A 315 10.89 -1.96 8.80
N THR A 316 10.33 -1.88 10.01
CA THR A 316 10.60 -2.87 11.07
C THR A 316 10.13 -4.25 10.64
N LEU A 317 8.91 -4.36 10.12
CA LEU A 317 8.35 -5.63 9.64
C LEU A 317 9.14 -6.21 8.46
N PHE A 318 9.63 -5.37 7.54
CA PHE A 318 10.42 -5.82 6.41
C PHE A 318 11.83 -6.25 6.80
N ASN A 319 12.52 -5.42 7.60
CA ASN A 319 13.98 -5.47 7.70
C ASN A 319 14.48 -6.09 9.01
N SER A 320 13.62 -6.25 10.04
CA SER A 320 14.06 -6.87 11.29
C SER A 320 14.46 -8.33 11.06
N GLY A 321 15.63 -8.71 11.56
CA GLY A 321 16.22 -10.03 11.36
C GLY A 321 16.80 -10.27 9.97
N THR A 322 16.83 -9.28 9.06
CA THR A 322 17.51 -9.38 7.76
C THR A 322 18.96 -8.91 7.84
N LEU A 323 19.72 -9.08 6.74
CA LEU A 323 21.12 -8.62 6.66
C LEU A 323 21.31 -7.11 6.77
N ARG A 324 20.24 -6.33 6.63
CA ARG A 324 20.28 -4.86 6.66
C ARG A 324 19.10 -4.34 7.47
N PRO A 325 19.19 -4.40 8.81
CA PRO A 325 18.09 -4.10 9.72
C PRO A 325 17.86 -2.59 9.88
N GLN A 326 17.54 -1.90 8.81
CA GLN A 326 17.04 -0.54 8.87
C GLN A 326 15.59 -0.57 9.32
N LEU A 327 15.29 -0.13 10.54
CA LEU A 327 14.00 -0.32 11.20
C LEU A 327 13.16 0.97 11.29
N SER A 328 13.78 2.15 11.11
CA SER A 328 13.08 3.43 11.20
C SER A 328 12.29 3.72 9.93
N SER A 329 11.08 4.25 10.08
CA SER A 329 10.20 4.60 8.95
C SER A 329 10.31 6.06 8.52
N CYS A 330 10.77 6.94 9.41
CA CYS A 330 10.68 8.37 9.24
C CYS A 330 12.00 9.05 9.53
N TYR A 331 12.37 9.98 8.64
CA TYR A 331 13.58 10.76 8.75
C TYR A 331 13.28 12.24 8.50
N LEU A 332 13.95 13.09 9.24
CA LEU A 332 13.87 14.53 9.12
C LEU A 332 15.28 15.08 8.89
N SER A 333 15.42 16.08 8.03
CA SER A 333 16.69 16.77 7.82
C SER A 333 16.48 18.24 7.53
N THR A 334 17.48 19.07 7.86
CA THR A 334 17.54 20.48 7.47
C THR A 334 18.66 20.68 6.46
N LEU A 335 18.34 21.24 5.29
CA LEU A 335 19.28 21.48 4.19
C LEU A 335 20.01 22.81 4.45
N PRO A 336 21.37 22.82 4.52
CA PRO A 336 22.13 24.05 4.72
C PRO A 336 22.19 24.89 3.44
N ASP A 337 22.47 26.20 3.60
CA ASP A 337 22.61 27.15 2.49
C ASP A 337 24.00 27.08 1.81
N ASP A 338 24.45 25.88 1.45
CA ASP A 338 25.65 25.68 0.66
C ASP A 338 25.49 24.51 -0.32
N LEU A 339 26.12 24.63 -1.49
CA LEU A 339 25.94 23.67 -2.59
C LEU A 339 26.32 22.24 -2.20
N LYS A 340 27.41 22.08 -1.44
CA LYS A 340 27.89 20.76 -1.04
C LYS A 340 26.89 20.11 -0.07
N GLY A 341 26.47 20.84 0.94
CA GLY A 341 25.50 20.34 1.93
C GLY A 341 24.12 20.03 1.32
N ILE A 342 23.66 20.83 0.35
CA ILE A 342 22.42 20.51 -0.38
C ILE A 342 22.54 19.17 -1.11
N PHE A 343 23.62 18.90 -1.83
CA PHE A 343 23.81 17.65 -2.55
C PHE A 343 24.12 16.46 -1.64
N GLU A 344 24.81 16.69 -0.52
CA GLU A 344 24.98 15.68 0.54
C GLU A 344 23.61 15.26 1.08
N GLY A 345 22.73 16.21 1.44
CA GLY A 345 21.37 15.92 1.90
C GLY A 345 20.54 15.16 0.85
N ILE A 346 20.61 15.53 -0.43
CA ILE A 346 19.94 14.77 -1.51
C ILE A 346 20.50 13.34 -1.63
N SER A 347 21.80 13.15 -1.44
CA SER A 347 22.45 11.83 -1.45
C SER A 347 21.98 10.97 -0.27
N ASP A 348 21.89 11.56 0.92
CA ASP A 348 21.40 10.89 2.12
C ASP A 348 19.93 10.49 1.94
N ASP A 349 19.11 11.37 1.38
CA ASP A 349 17.72 11.09 1.01
C ASP A 349 17.59 9.88 0.08
N ALA A 350 18.48 9.78 -0.93
CA ALA A 350 18.51 8.63 -1.83
C ALA A 350 18.84 7.33 -1.09
N MET A 351 19.82 7.36 -0.19
CA MET A 351 20.22 6.19 0.58
C MET A 351 19.13 5.76 1.56
N LEU A 352 18.47 6.69 2.25
CA LEU A 352 17.37 6.42 3.17
C LEU A 352 16.13 5.91 2.43
N SER A 353 15.81 6.47 1.27
CA SER A 353 14.71 6.00 0.41
C SER A 353 14.91 4.56 -0.04
N LYS A 354 16.14 4.12 -0.33
CA LYS A 354 16.46 2.74 -0.71
C LYS A 354 16.00 1.73 0.35
N PHE A 355 16.00 2.11 1.63
CA PHE A 355 15.63 1.24 2.76
C PHE A 355 14.23 1.52 3.33
N ALA A 356 13.34 2.06 2.52
CA ALA A 356 11.93 2.30 2.88
C ALA A 356 11.67 3.45 3.86
N GLY A 357 12.60 4.39 4.03
CA GLY A 357 12.42 5.60 4.84
C GLY A 357 11.51 6.62 4.16
N GLY A 358 10.57 7.22 4.90
CA GLY A 358 9.83 8.41 4.51
C GLY A 358 10.59 9.67 4.96
N LEU A 359 10.76 10.64 4.08
CA LEU A 359 11.67 11.77 4.29
C LEU A 359 10.90 13.08 4.40
N GLY A 360 11.28 13.90 5.37
CA GLY A 360 10.87 15.30 5.48
C GLY A 360 12.09 16.21 5.51
N ASN A 361 12.21 17.10 4.52
CA ASN A 361 13.35 17.98 4.40
C ASN A 361 12.94 19.45 4.59
N ASP A 362 13.58 20.14 5.50
CA ASP A 362 13.45 21.58 5.64
C ASP A 362 14.40 22.31 4.69
N TRP A 363 13.84 23.11 3.80
CA TRP A 363 14.53 23.91 2.79
C TRP A 363 14.57 25.41 3.14
N SER A 364 14.07 25.78 4.32
CA SER A 364 13.85 27.18 4.68
C SER A 364 15.14 27.99 4.85
N GLN A 365 16.29 27.32 5.06
CA GLN A 365 17.59 27.99 5.15
C GLN A 365 18.23 28.30 3.78
N VAL A 366 17.80 27.63 2.72
CA VAL A 366 18.40 27.80 1.38
C VAL A 366 18.01 29.16 0.81
N ARG A 367 19.00 29.98 0.45
CA ARG A 367 18.79 31.35 -0.05
C ARG A 367 17.85 31.40 -1.26
N ALA A 368 17.02 32.42 -1.28
CA ALA A 368 16.00 32.62 -2.30
C ALA A 368 16.57 33.13 -3.64
N LEU A 369 15.71 33.11 -4.64
CA LEU A 369 15.98 33.68 -5.98
C LEU A 369 16.46 35.14 -5.87
N GLY A 370 17.52 35.46 -6.63
CA GLY A 370 18.10 36.82 -6.69
C GLY A 370 19.09 37.15 -5.58
N SER A 371 19.26 36.28 -4.56
CA SER A 371 20.23 36.49 -3.47
C SER A 371 21.67 36.40 -4.01
N HIS A 372 22.53 37.30 -3.51
CA HIS A 372 23.94 37.36 -3.96
C HIS A 372 24.77 36.16 -3.48
N ILE A 373 25.55 35.58 -4.38
CA ILE A 373 26.50 34.50 -4.12
C ILE A 373 27.91 35.07 -4.09
N LYS A 374 28.49 35.24 -2.90
CA LYS A 374 29.83 35.85 -2.72
C LYS A 374 30.92 35.12 -3.49
N GLY A 375 30.92 33.79 -3.56
CA GLY A 375 31.97 32.98 -4.15
C GLY A 375 32.10 33.11 -5.68
N THR A 376 30.98 33.37 -6.36
CA THR A 376 30.94 33.50 -7.84
C THR A 376 30.57 34.90 -8.31
N ASN A 377 30.27 35.80 -7.40
CA ASN A 377 29.71 37.14 -7.69
C ASN A 377 28.43 37.08 -8.55
N GLY A 378 27.66 35.98 -8.42
CA GLY A 378 26.42 35.73 -9.16
C GLY A 378 25.19 35.89 -8.30
N GLN A 379 24.05 35.47 -8.85
CA GLN A 379 22.75 35.43 -8.15
C GLN A 379 22.23 34.01 -8.04
N SER A 380 21.62 33.71 -6.90
CA SER A 380 20.94 32.44 -6.65
C SER A 380 19.73 32.28 -7.57
N GLN A 381 19.48 31.05 -8.00
CA GLN A 381 18.24 30.66 -8.67
C GLN A 381 17.15 30.22 -7.70
N GLY A 382 17.40 30.35 -6.39
CA GLY A 382 16.46 29.96 -5.33
C GLY A 382 16.37 28.48 -5.07
N VAL A 383 15.35 28.06 -4.30
CA VAL A 383 15.15 26.67 -3.87
C VAL A 383 14.57 25.79 -4.99
N ILE A 384 13.82 26.33 -5.92
CA ILE A 384 13.00 25.56 -6.88
C ILE A 384 13.84 24.62 -7.76
N PRO A 385 14.99 25.00 -8.31
CA PRO A 385 15.83 24.08 -9.09
C PRO A 385 16.35 22.88 -8.27
N PHE A 386 16.71 23.10 -7.02
CA PHE A 386 17.16 22.03 -6.13
C PHE A 386 16.02 21.08 -5.74
N LEU A 387 14.81 21.61 -5.50
CA LEU A 387 13.62 20.79 -5.27
C LEU A 387 13.31 19.91 -6.49
N LYS A 388 13.56 20.38 -7.70
CA LYS A 388 13.42 19.54 -8.89
C LYS A 388 14.42 18.38 -8.90
N VAL A 389 15.67 18.60 -8.53
CA VAL A 389 16.69 17.54 -8.40
C VAL A 389 16.28 16.54 -7.32
N ALA A 390 15.82 17.01 -6.15
CA ALA A 390 15.34 16.15 -5.08
C ALA A 390 14.13 15.29 -5.52
N ASN A 391 13.16 15.88 -6.23
CA ASN A 391 12.03 15.16 -6.82
C ASN A 391 12.50 14.03 -7.76
N ASP A 392 13.40 14.32 -8.68
CA ASP A 392 13.87 13.36 -9.67
C ASP A 392 14.72 12.26 -9.01
N THR A 393 15.43 12.59 -7.93
CA THR A 393 16.12 11.59 -7.07
C THR A 393 15.13 10.65 -6.40
N ALA A 394 14.03 11.17 -5.84
CA ALA A 394 12.99 10.34 -5.23
C ALA A 394 12.33 9.38 -6.23
N VAL A 395 12.15 9.83 -7.48
CA VAL A 395 11.62 8.99 -8.57
C VAL A 395 12.63 7.92 -8.99
N ALA A 396 13.92 8.25 -9.04
CA ALA A 396 14.98 7.35 -9.49
C ALA A 396 15.26 6.22 -8.49
N VAL A 397 15.10 6.49 -7.17
CA VAL A 397 15.39 5.53 -6.10
C VAL A 397 14.11 4.91 -5.59
N ASN A 398 13.83 3.67 -5.98
CA ASN A 398 12.74 2.91 -5.41
C ASN A 398 13.21 2.04 -4.22
N GLN A 399 12.28 1.77 -3.32
CA GLN A 399 12.50 0.99 -2.09
C GLN A 399 12.53 -0.51 -2.40
N GLY A 400 13.63 -1.00 -2.97
CA GLY A 400 13.82 -2.42 -3.27
C GLY A 400 12.75 -3.03 -4.18
N GLY A 401 12.17 -2.24 -5.09
CA GLY A 401 11.09 -2.68 -5.99
C GLY A 401 9.70 -2.74 -5.36
N LYS A 402 9.59 -2.58 -4.03
CA LYS A 402 8.33 -2.73 -3.28
C LYS A 402 7.56 -1.42 -3.08
N ARG A 403 8.25 -0.27 -3.07
CA ARG A 403 7.68 1.06 -2.81
C ARG A 403 8.47 2.14 -3.56
N LYS A 404 7.79 3.17 -4.10
CA LYS A 404 8.48 4.34 -4.65
C LYS A 404 9.11 5.16 -3.52
N GLY A 405 10.25 5.80 -3.78
CA GLY A 405 10.84 6.80 -2.88
C GLY A 405 9.82 7.91 -2.62
N ALA A 406 9.72 8.37 -1.38
CA ALA A 406 8.75 9.36 -1.00
C ALA A 406 9.39 10.40 -0.07
N MET A 407 9.30 11.69 -0.44
CA MET A 407 9.78 12.80 0.35
C MET A 407 8.79 13.95 0.38
N CYS A 408 8.88 14.75 1.44
CA CYS A 408 8.14 16.00 1.60
C CYS A 408 9.12 17.15 1.81
N ALA A 409 9.04 18.16 0.96
CA ALA A 409 9.77 19.40 1.17
C ALA A 409 8.96 20.36 2.03
N TYR A 410 9.58 20.90 3.07
CA TYR A 410 9.04 21.90 3.95
C TYR A 410 9.63 23.27 3.63
N LEU A 411 8.80 24.31 3.59
CA LEU A 411 9.24 25.67 3.43
C LEU A 411 8.43 26.61 4.34
N GLU A 412 9.14 27.49 5.07
CA GLU A 412 8.49 28.48 5.92
C GLU A 412 7.75 29.56 5.10
N THR A 413 6.59 30.01 5.59
CA THR A 413 5.71 30.96 4.89
C THR A 413 6.35 32.33 4.62
N TRP A 414 7.39 32.71 5.36
CA TRP A 414 8.11 33.98 5.17
C TRP A 414 9.21 33.91 4.11
N HIS A 415 9.51 32.72 3.57
CA HIS A 415 10.55 32.55 2.54
C HIS A 415 10.16 33.23 1.22
N LEU A 416 11.10 33.94 0.58
CA LEU A 416 10.83 34.74 -0.62
C LEU A 416 10.34 33.89 -1.81
N ASP A 417 10.75 32.65 -1.91
CA ASP A 417 10.35 31.73 -2.99
C ASP A 417 9.01 31.03 -2.72
N ILE A 418 8.29 31.36 -1.63
CA ILE A 418 7.07 30.65 -1.23
C ILE A 418 6.02 30.62 -2.34
N GLU A 419 5.83 31.69 -3.09
CA GLU A 419 4.80 31.74 -4.13
C GLU A 419 5.11 30.75 -5.28
N GLN A 420 6.38 30.54 -5.60
CA GLN A 420 6.81 29.56 -6.61
C GLN A 420 6.75 28.13 -6.05
N PHE A 421 7.07 27.96 -4.77
CA PHE A 421 6.96 26.70 -4.05
C PHE A 421 5.51 26.18 -4.05
N LEU A 422 4.52 27.05 -3.82
CA LEU A 422 3.11 26.71 -3.87
C LEU A 422 2.66 26.16 -5.24
N GLU A 423 3.35 26.54 -6.32
CA GLU A 423 3.01 26.12 -7.69
C GLU A 423 3.70 24.84 -8.16
N LEU A 424 4.56 24.22 -7.32
CA LEU A 424 5.36 23.06 -7.70
C LEU A 424 4.54 21.87 -8.23
N ARG A 425 3.33 21.69 -7.72
CA ARG A 425 2.46 20.55 -8.07
C ARG A 425 1.37 20.89 -9.09
N LYS A 426 1.37 22.09 -9.64
CA LYS A 426 0.43 22.45 -10.71
C LYS A 426 0.63 21.62 -11.98
N ASN A 427 -0.48 21.20 -12.58
CA ASN A 427 -0.49 20.48 -13.87
C ASN A 427 -0.27 21.38 -15.08
N THR A 428 0.00 22.67 -14.89
CA THR A 428 0.19 23.67 -15.94
C THR A 428 1.49 24.45 -15.72
N GLY A 429 2.04 25.03 -16.78
CA GLY A 429 3.26 25.83 -16.74
C GLY A 429 4.50 25.09 -17.22
N ASP A 430 5.69 25.53 -16.80
CA ASP A 430 6.96 24.93 -17.20
C ASP A 430 7.28 23.68 -16.34
N ASP A 431 7.27 22.49 -16.91
CA ASP A 431 7.53 21.22 -16.25
C ASP A 431 8.91 21.16 -15.57
N ARG A 432 9.88 21.93 -16.04
CA ARG A 432 11.21 22.03 -15.39
C ARG A 432 11.14 22.68 -14.01
N ARG A 433 10.03 23.32 -13.71
CA ARG A 433 9.75 23.98 -12.42
C ARG A 433 8.63 23.28 -11.65
N ARG A 434 8.32 22.01 -11.98
CA ARG A 434 7.28 21.20 -11.34
C ARG A 434 7.90 19.96 -10.68
N THR A 435 7.30 19.55 -9.58
CA THR A 435 7.73 18.40 -8.77
C THR A 435 6.50 17.54 -8.44
N HIS A 436 6.04 16.77 -9.44
CA HIS A 436 4.77 16.02 -9.34
C HIS A 436 4.84 14.81 -8.39
N ASP A 437 6.03 14.27 -8.14
CA ASP A 437 6.22 13.06 -7.33
C ASP A 437 6.62 13.36 -5.88
N MET A 438 7.05 14.59 -5.58
CA MET A 438 7.43 15.03 -4.25
C MET A 438 6.27 15.76 -3.56
N ASN A 439 6.02 15.45 -2.30
CA ASN A 439 5.07 16.19 -1.47
C ASN A 439 5.66 17.54 -1.05
N THR A 440 4.79 18.50 -0.77
CA THR A 440 5.18 19.82 -0.25
C THR A 440 4.37 20.15 0.99
N ALA A 441 4.99 20.82 1.96
CA ALA A 441 4.35 21.31 3.18
C ALA A 441 4.78 22.74 3.46
N ASN A 442 3.83 23.54 3.90
CA ASN A 442 4.09 24.91 4.30
C ASN A 442 4.21 24.99 5.82
N TRP A 443 5.35 25.48 6.33
CA TRP A 443 5.64 25.65 7.74
C TRP A 443 5.27 27.04 8.19
N ILE A 444 4.17 27.18 8.95
CA ILE A 444 3.44 28.43 9.19
C ILE A 444 3.67 28.92 10.62
N PRO A 445 4.29 30.10 10.83
CA PRO A 445 4.36 30.73 12.15
C PRO A 445 3.02 31.37 12.54
N ASP A 446 2.72 31.41 13.84
CA ASP A 446 1.49 32.01 14.39
C ASP A 446 1.29 33.45 13.96
N LEU A 447 2.37 34.24 13.83
CA LEU A 447 2.32 35.60 13.37
C LEU A 447 1.65 35.75 11.99
N PHE A 448 1.91 34.79 11.07
CA PHE A 448 1.26 34.82 9.76
C PHE A 448 -0.26 34.70 9.88
N MET A 449 -0.75 33.74 10.68
CA MET A 449 -2.18 33.54 10.89
C MET A 449 -2.84 34.74 11.59
N LYS A 450 -2.14 35.37 12.54
CA LYS A 450 -2.57 36.59 13.18
C LYS A 450 -2.75 37.74 12.16
N ARG A 451 -1.80 37.86 11.21
CA ARG A 451 -1.88 38.87 10.15
C ARG A 451 -2.94 38.55 9.09
N VAL A 452 -3.18 37.29 8.80
CA VAL A 452 -4.30 36.84 7.96
C VAL A 452 -5.64 37.28 8.61
N HIS A 453 -5.79 37.05 9.91
CA HIS A 453 -7.00 37.43 10.65
C HIS A 453 -7.24 38.93 10.65
N ASN A 454 -6.17 39.71 10.79
CA ASN A 454 -6.23 41.19 10.88
C ASN A 454 -6.18 41.91 9.52
N ASP A 455 -6.08 41.16 8.39
CA ASP A 455 -5.88 41.72 7.02
C ASP A 455 -4.63 42.61 6.90
N GLU A 456 -3.52 42.19 7.52
CA GLU A 456 -2.25 42.92 7.54
C GLU A 456 -1.32 42.48 6.39
N GLY A 457 -0.23 43.25 6.19
CA GLY A 457 0.84 42.90 5.24
C GLY A 457 1.71 41.77 5.74
N TRP A 458 2.33 41.05 4.81
CA TRP A 458 3.31 40.01 5.07
C TRP A 458 4.53 40.20 4.18
N THR A 459 5.72 40.19 4.77
CA THR A 459 6.96 40.45 4.05
C THR A 459 7.71 39.11 3.86
N LEU A 460 8.03 38.79 2.63
CA LEU A 460 8.81 37.65 2.23
C LEU A 460 10.28 38.03 2.20
N PHE A 461 11.15 37.21 2.78
CA PHE A 461 12.58 37.44 2.91
C PHE A 461 13.39 36.31 2.35
N SER A 462 14.63 36.58 1.97
CA SER A 462 15.63 35.55 1.75
C SER A 462 16.32 35.21 3.08
N PRO A 463 16.49 33.92 3.43
CA PRO A 463 17.03 33.51 4.73
C PRO A 463 18.47 33.98 4.98
N ASN A 464 19.28 34.21 3.95
CA ASN A 464 20.63 34.77 4.11
C ASN A 464 20.63 36.21 4.66
N ASP A 465 19.54 36.96 4.49
CA ASP A 465 19.38 38.34 5.03
C ASP A 465 18.69 38.33 6.41
N CYS A 466 18.01 37.24 6.75
CA CYS A 466 17.23 37.09 7.99
C CYS A 466 17.49 35.75 8.68
N PRO A 467 18.73 35.36 8.96
CA PRO A 467 19.10 34.02 9.37
C PRO A 467 18.47 33.57 10.70
N GLU A 468 18.21 34.51 11.63
CA GLU A 468 17.65 34.15 12.93
C GLU A 468 16.17 33.72 12.89
N LEU A 469 15.41 34.07 11.82
CA LEU A 469 13.98 33.73 11.75
C LEU A 469 13.72 32.23 11.75
N HIS A 470 14.64 31.46 11.21
CA HIS A 470 14.54 30.00 11.16
C HIS A 470 14.47 29.38 12.57
N ASP A 471 15.33 29.83 13.49
CA ASP A 471 15.46 29.27 14.84
C ASP A 471 14.56 29.93 15.89
N LEU A 472 13.76 30.91 15.51
CA LEU A 472 12.88 31.63 16.44
C LEU A 472 11.43 31.15 16.31
N THR A 473 10.70 31.19 17.45
CA THR A 473 9.29 30.82 17.55
C THR A 473 8.51 31.83 18.41
N GLY A 474 7.18 31.86 18.26
CA GLY A 474 6.29 32.63 19.09
C GLY A 474 6.59 34.15 19.10
N LEU A 475 6.65 34.71 20.29
CA LEU A 475 6.86 36.15 20.46
C LEU A 475 8.26 36.63 20.04
N GLU A 476 9.28 35.82 20.19
CA GLU A 476 10.64 36.15 19.76
C GLU A 476 10.73 36.16 18.22
N PHE A 477 10.05 35.25 17.53
CA PHE A 477 9.90 35.31 16.08
C PHE A 477 9.17 36.62 15.68
N GLU A 478 8.03 36.91 16.28
CA GLU A 478 7.27 38.15 15.97
C GLU A 478 8.11 39.41 16.13
N LYS A 479 8.86 39.51 17.23
CA LYS A 479 9.74 40.64 17.52
C LYS A 479 10.83 40.81 16.47
N LYS A 480 11.53 39.70 16.12
CA LYS A 480 12.62 39.71 15.16
C LYS A 480 12.14 39.95 13.73
N TYR A 481 11.03 39.34 13.37
CA TYR A 481 10.41 39.54 12.07
C TYR A 481 10.06 41.02 11.83
N LYS A 482 9.43 41.69 12.80
CA LYS A 482 9.14 43.13 12.74
C LYS A 482 10.40 43.99 12.72
N GLU A 483 11.50 43.55 13.30
CA GLU A 483 12.81 44.21 13.18
C GLU A 483 13.33 44.13 11.74
N TYR A 484 13.24 42.96 11.09
CA TYR A 484 13.64 42.82 9.68
C TYR A 484 12.74 43.59 8.73
N GLU A 485 11.45 43.71 8.99
CA GLU A 485 10.57 44.59 8.21
C GLU A 485 11.03 46.05 8.26
N ARG A 486 11.37 46.55 9.44
CA ARG A 486 11.91 47.90 9.58
C ARG A 486 13.26 48.07 8.88
N GLN A 487 14.10 47.07 8.86
CA GLN A 487 15.36 47.10 8.12
C GLN A 487 15.14 47.11 6.61
N ALA A 488 14.15 46.41 6.11
CA ALA A 488 13.75 46.41 4.70
C ALA A 488 13.20 47.79 4.28
N GLU A 489 12.31 48.38 5.11
CA GLU A 489 11.80 49.74 4.90
C GLU A 489 12.92 50.79 4.91
N ALA A 490 13.94 50.60 5.74
CA ALA A 490 15.12 51.46 5.80
C ALA A 490 16.14 51.21 4.68
N GLY A 491 15.87 50.26 3.74
CA GLY A 491 16.75 49.96 2.61
C GLY A 491 18.01 49.14 2.98
N LYS A 492 18.06 48.54 4.18
CA LYS A 492 19.18 47.68 4.62
C LYS A 492 19.06 46.28 4.07
N ILE A 493 17.85 45.78 3.87
CA ILE A 493 17.53 44.54 3.19
C ILE A 493 16.95 44.93 1.82
N VAL A 494 17.50 44.40 0.74
CA VAL A 494 17.13 44.74 -0.63
C VAL A 494 16.31 43.65 -1.30
N ASN A 495 16.58 42.37 -0.98
CA ASN A 495 15.91 41.23 -1.58
C ASN A 495 14.72 40.76 -0.72
N PHE A 496 13.61 41.48 -0.85
CA PHE A 496 12.36 41.18 -0.15
C PHE A 496 11.14 41.50 -1.02
N LYS A 497 9.98 40.97 -0.65
CA LYS A 497 8.70 41.26 -1.30
C LYS A 497 7.59 41.38 -0.25
N SER A 498 6.82 42.44 -0.28
CA SER A 498 5.65 42.59 0.59
C SER A 498 4.38 42.19 -0.16
N VAL A 499 3.54 41.40 0.49
CA VAL A 499 2.24 40.91 0.00
C VAL A 499 1.19 41.08 1.08
N LYS A 500 -0.09 40.95 0.75
CA LYS A 500 -1.13 40.83 1.78
C LYS A 500 -1.15 39.41 2.34
N ALA A 501 -1.13 39.24 3.65
CA ALA A 501 -1.18 37.94 4.30
C ALA A 501 -2.42 37.13 3.87
N LEU A 502 -3.58 37.80 3.79
CA LEU A 502 -4.84 37.15 3.36
C LEU A 502 -4.77 36.65 1.90
N ASP A 503 -4.13 37.38 0.99
CA ASP A 503 -4.01 36.97 -0.41
C ASP A 503 -3.06 35.75 -0.55
N LEU A 504 -1.95 35.76 0.20
CA LEU A 504 -1.05 34.59 0.25
C LEU A 504 -1.77 33.38 0.85
N TRP A 505 -2.55 33.56 1.91
CA TRP A 505 -3.34 32.48 2.51
C TRP A 505 -4.36 31.90 1.52
N ARG A 506 -5.08 32.75 0.79
CA ARG A 506 -5.99 32.32 -0.28
C ARG A 506 -5.26 31.55 -1.37
N LYS A 507 -4.04 31.98 -1.76
CA LYS A 507 -3.22 31.24 -2.73
C LYS A 507 -2.83 29.87 -2.19
N ILE A 508 -2.41 29.75 -0.93
CA ILE A 508 -2.11 28.47 -0.26
C ILE A 508 -3.33 27.55 -0.32
N LEU A 509 -4.50 28.02 0.10
CA LEU A 509 -5.74 27.23 0.08
C LEU A 509 -6.17 26.84 -1.34
N SER A 510 -6.01 27.74 -2.33
CA SER A 510 -6.33 27.44 -3.72
C SER A 510 -5.44 26.31 -4.26
N MET A 511 -4.14 26.35 -3.96
CA MET A 511 -3.21 25.28 -4.38
C MET A 511 -3.50 23.97 -3.68
N LEU A 512 -3.82 24.02 -2.38
CA LEU A 512 -4.23 22.84 -1.61
C LEU A 512 -5.49 22.21 -2.22
N PHE A 513 -6.48 23.00 -2.60
CA PHE A 513 -7.71 22.52 -3.23
C PHE A 513 -7.44 21.92 -4.63
N GLU A 514 -6.61 22.58 -5.44
CA GLU A 514 -6.31 22.17 -6.81
C GLU A 514 -5.44 20.91 -6.87
N THR A 515 -4.45 20.78 -5.98
CA THR A 515 -3.37 19.78 -6.11
C THR A 515 -3.25 18.84 -4.91
N GLY A 516 -3.98 19.06 -3.81
CA GLY A 516 -3.80 18.39 -2.52
C GLY A 516 -2.55 18.87 -1.75
N HIS A 517 -1.84 19.92 -2.23
CA HIS A 517 -0.61 20.44 -1.64
C HIS A 517 -0.56 21.98 -1.73
N PRO A 518 0.22 22.64 -0.85
CA PRO A 518 1.03 22.07 0.22
C PRO A 518 0.18 21.56 1.39
N TRP A 519 0.73 20.68 2.21
CA TRP A 519 0.15 20.37 3.51
C TRP A 519 0.29 21.59 4.43
N ILE A 520 -0.66 21.78 5.32
CA ILE A 520 -0.71 22.89 6.25
C ILE A 520 -0.16 22.43 7.60
N THR A 521 0.96 23.01 8.01
CA THR A 521 1.65 22.68 9.26
C THR A 521 1.99 23.98 10.03
N PHE A 522 1.97 23.92 11.37
CA PHE A 522 2.11 25.11 12.22
C PHE A 522 3.37 25.02 13.08
N LYS A 523 4.31 25.95 12.85
CA LYS A 523 5.62 26.02 13.52
C LYS A 523 5.50 26.13 15.03
N ASP A 524 4.75 27.12 15.51
CA ASP A 524 4.73 27.48 16.93
C ASP A 524 4.05 26.41 17.80
N PRO A 525 2.87 25.84 17.43
CA PRO A 525 2.27 24.74 18.18
C PRO A 525 3.15 23.49 18.24
N CYS A 526 3.87 23.15 17.18
CA CYS A 526 4.80 22.04 17.17
C CYS A 526 5.95 22.25 18.17
N ASN A 527 6.53 23.44 18.18
CA ASN A 527 7.60 23.80 19.11
C ASN A 527 7.12 23.93 20.55
N LEU A 528 5.95 24.53 20.78
CA LEU A 528 5.37 24.67 22.11
C LEU A 528 5.11 23.31 22.79
N ARG A 529 4.71 22.31 21.99
CA ARG A 529 4.39 20.95 22.47
C ARG A 529 5.55 19.98 22.41
N SER A 530 6.69 20.36 21.84
CA SER A 530 7.87 19.51 21.79
C SER A 530 8.37 19.20 23.20
N PRO A 531 8.57 17.93 23.57
CA PRO A 531 9.18 17.57 24.85
C PRO A 531 10.71 17.79 24.85
N GLN A 532 11.30 18.16 23.72
CA GLN A 532 12.74 18.28 23.51
C GLN A 532 13.18 19.72 23.22
N GLN A 533 12.49 20.72 23.76
CA GLN A 533 12.83 22.15 23.57
C GLN A 533 14.26 22.51 24.02
N HIS A 534 14.86 21.71 24.91
CA HIS A 534 16.23 21.89 25.41
C HIS A 534 17.32 21.51 24.39
N THR A 535 16.97 20.76 23.35
CA THR A 535 17.92 20.30 22.30
C THR A 535 17.92 21.21 21.07
N GLY A 536 16.79 21.81 20.72
CA GLY A 536 16.68 22.66 19.53
C GLY A 536 15.26 22.98 19.11
N VAL A 537 15.14 23.64 17.97
CA VAL A 537 13.86 24.04 17.36
C VAL A 537 13.42 23.01 16.35
N VAL A 538 12.13 22.75 16.30
CA VAL A 538 11.49 21.91 15.28
C VAL A 538 11.26 22.74 14.03
N HIS A 539 11.91 22.39 12.93
CA HIS A 539 11.87 23.13 11.66
C HIS A 539 10.98 22.50 10.58
N SER A 540 10.64 21.23 10.77
CA SER A 540 9.84 20.45 9.81
C SER A 540 9.17 19.28 10.49
N SER A 541 8.56 18.43 9.69
CA SER A 541 8.09 17.12 10.08
C SER A 541 8.58 16.08 9.04
N ASN A 542 8.27 14.81 9.29
CA ASN A 542 8.55 13.73 8.33
C ASN A 542 7.62 13.78 7.11
N LEU A 543 7.61 12.70 6.31
CA LEU A 543 6.78 12.58 5.11
C LEU A 543 5.29 12.80 5.37
N CYS A 544 4.75 12.28 6.47
CA CYS A 544 3.31 12.25 6.76
C CYS A 544 2.86 13.27 7.81
N THR A 545 3.76 14.13 8.28
CA THR A 545 3.51 15.24 9.25
C THR A 545 3.23 14.83 10.70
N GLU A 546 3.48 13.57 11.08
CA GLU A 546 3.22 13.08 12.44
C GLU A 546 4.42 13.15 13.39
N ILE A 547 5.65 13.28 12.87
CA ILE A 547 6.87 13.32 13.67
C ILE A 547 7.45 14.73 13.67
N THR A 548 7.63 15.31 14.84
CA THR A 548 8.19 16.64 15.03
C THR A 548 9.38 16.58 15.97
N LEU A 549 10.57 16.58 15.38
CA LEU A 549 11.86 16.57 16.08
C LEU A 549 12.68 17.78 15.63
N ASN A 550 13.58 18.24 16.51
CA ASN A 550 14.58 19.23 16.09
C ASN A 550 15.49 18.63 15.04
N THR A 551 15.92 19.45 14.12
CA THR A 551 16.91 19.09 13.09
C THR A 551 17.88 20.27 12.91
N SER A 552 19.12 19.93 12.62
CA SER A 552 20.17 20.89 12.27
C SER A 552 21.01 20.33 11.13
N LYS A 553 22.02 21.08 10.70
CA LYS A 553 22.95 20.61 9.66
C LYS A 553 23.65 19.31 10.00
N ASP A 554 23.91 19.09 11.28
CA ASP A 554 24.73 17.98 11.80
C ASP A 554 23.91 16.93 12.59
N GLU A 555 22.55 17.06 12.59
CA GLU A 555 21.61 16.18 13.31
C GLU A 555 20.44 15.74 12.42
#